data_7bc0b98966812fa0c46639415a1c35f2
#
_entry.id   7bc0b98966812fa0c46639415a1c35f2
#
_cell.length_a   1.000
_cell.length_b   1.000
_cell.length_c   1.000
_cell.angle_alpha   90.00
_cell.angle_beta   90.00
_cell.angle_gamma   90.00
#
_symmetry.space_group_name_H-M   'P 1'
#
loop_
_entity.id
_entity.type
_entity.pdbx_description
1 polymer ?
#
loop_
_entity_poly.entity_id
_entity_poly.type
_entity_poly.pdbx_seq_one_letter_code
_entity_poly.pdbx_strand_id
1 'polypeptide(L)'
;MRLVLLALLSVSPTVRLSGQDTIPIGFGTLKRDDVIVRFATDQVEIQVLPLAPSVIRLLLPDTYRSLADLIKTKQSQLDDAAERAGVQHPILVMVSFYGLVPQARFVPEDINITSRGQLFRPVGIVPLSPTWSAQQLDARQQAVALYLFDEGISFREALTVSYEGLSNDSWSRGAMRALERERARVLARAQSHQ
;
A
#
# COMPACT_ATOMS: atom_id res chain seq x y z
N MET A 1 12.19 8.26 -70.83
CA MET A 1 11.09 8.20 -69.86
C MET A 1 11.47 7.16 -68.85
N ARG A 2 12.05 7.58 -67.70
CA ARG A 2 12.51 6.68 -66.66
C ARG A 2 11.51 6.78 -65.48
N LEU A 3 10.77 5.69 -65.20
CA LEU A 3 9.88 5.57 -64.09
C LEU A 3 10.70 5.25 -62.83
N VAL A 4 10.67 6.15 -61.84
CA VAL A 4 11.23 5.90 -60.49
C VAL A 4 10.10 5.42 -59.61
N LEU A 5 10.19 4.15 -59.17
CA LEU A 5 9.25 3.51 -58.25
C LEU A 5 9.71 3.84 -56.82
N LEU A 6 8.97 4.72 -56.12
CA LEU A 6 9.18 5.01 -54.69
C LEU A 6 8.49 3.93 -53.85
N ALA A 7 9.28 3.08 -53.22
CA ALA A 7 8.77 2.13 -52.22
C ALA A 7 8.60 2.86 -50.88
N LEU A 8 7.36 3.06 -50.44
CA LEU A 8 7.01 3.54 -49.11
C LEU A 8 7.12 2.36 -48.08
N LEU A 9 8.20 2.39 -47.30
CA LEU A 9 8.34 1.54 -46.10
C LEU A 9 7.44 2.10 -45.01
N SER A 10 6.29 1.45 -44.77
CA SER A 10 5.44 1.71 -43.62
C SER A 10 6.07 1.08 -42.38
N VAL A 11 6.70 1.89 -41.54
CA VAL A 11 7.15 1.51 -40.21
C VAL A 11 5.93 1.53 -39.29
N SER A 12 5.37 0.37 -39.00
CA SER A 12 4.34 0.22 -37.98
C SER A 12 4.96 0.43 -36.59
N PRO A 13 4.51 1.41 -35.79
CA PRO A 13 4.94 1.50 -34.40
C PRO A 13 4.42 0.29 -33.64
N THR A 14 5.30 -0.64 -33.27
CA THR A 14 4.99 -1.65 -32.25
C THR A 14 4.78 -0.93 -30.92
N VAL A 15 3.54 -0.65 -30.59
CA VAL A 15 3.13 -0.28 -29.24
C VAL A 15 3.52 -1.45 -28.33
N ARG A 16 4.64 -1.32 -27.63
CA ARG A 16 4.94 -2.19 -26.50
C ARG A 16 3.90 -1.85 -25.43
N LEU A 17 2.84 -2.64 -25.37
CA LEU A 17 2.04 -2.73 -24.15
C LEU A 17 3.01 -3.11 -23.05
N SER A 18 3.36 -2.13 -22.20
CA SER A 18 3.99 -2.39 -20.92
C SER A 18 3.02 -3.32 -20.18
N GLY A 19 3.35 -4.61 -20.15
CA GLY A 19 2.60 -5.58 -19.39
C GLY A 19 2.63 -5.11 -17.92
N GLN A 20 1.61 -4.39 -17.49
CA GLN A 20 1.34 -4.26 -16.08
C GLN A 20 1.20 -5.68 -15.58
N ASP A 21 2.17 -6.14 -14.78
CA ASP A 21 2.13 -7.42 -14.06
C ASP A 21 0.86 -7.43 -13.21
N THR A 22 -0.27 -7.71 -13.84
CA THR A 22 -1.56 -7.70 -13.16
C THR A 22 -1.65 -9.02 -12.42
N ILE A 23 -1.30 -8.98 -11.14
CA ILE A 23 -1.45 -10.15 -10.25
C ILE A 23 -2.93 -10.55 -10.27
N PRO A 24 -3.26 -11.79 -10.67
CA PRO A 24 -4.64 -12.26 -10.70
C PRO A 24 -5.22 -12.31 -9.29
N ILE A 25 -6.50 -11.94 -9.17
CA ILE A 25 -7.23 -11.89 -7.91
C ILE A 25 -7.66 -13.31 -7.52
N GLY A 26 -7.62 -13.63 -6.22
CA GLY A 26 -8.17 -14.87 -5.68
C GLY A 26 -7.18 -16.03 -5.53
N PHE A 27 -5.93 -15.85 -5.94
CA PHE A 27 -4.90 -16.89 -5.87
C PHE A 27 -3.86 -16.67 -4.75
N GLY A 28 -3.94 -15.56 -4.04
CA GLY A 28 -3.03 -15.23 -2.94
C GLY A 28 -3.27 -16.09 -1.70
N THR A 29 -2.20 -16.37 -0.94
CA THR A 29 -2.25 -17.17 0.28
C THR A 29 -1.60 -16.50 1.48
N LEU A 30 -1.07 -15.30 1.32
CA LEU A 30 -0.47 -14.57 2.45
C LEU A 30 -1.54 -14.13 3.44
N LYS A 31 -1.20 -14.19 4.70
CA LYS A 31 -2.00 -13.60 5.78
C LYS A 31 -1.68 -12.11 5.88
N ARG A 32 -2.58 -11.35 6.46
CA ARG A 32 -2.36 -9.94 6.75
C ARG A 32 -1.07 -9.70 7.56
N ASP A 33 -0.80 -10.58 8.51
CA ASP A 33 0.37 -10.51 9.39
C ASP A 33 1.71 -10.68 8.67
N ASP A 34 1.72 -11.32 7.49
CA ASP A 34 2.92 -11.51 6.68
C ASP A 34 3.40 -10.22 6.00
N VAL A 35 2.53 -9.19 5.93
CA VAL A 35 2.77 -7.95 5.20
C VAL A 35 2.56 -6.68 6.05
N ILE A 36 2.36 -6.82 7.35
CA ILE A 36 2.25 -5.69 8.28
C ILE A 36 3.65 -5.34 8.82
N VAL A 37 3.96 -4.04 8.84
CA VAL A 37 5.05 -3.50 9.67
C VAL A 37 4.49 -3.18 11.04
N ARG A 38 5.10 -3.75 12.10
CA ARG A 38 4.71 -3.52 13.49
C ARG A 38 5.85 -2.96 14.30
N PHE A 39 5.60 -1.97 15.10
CA PHE A 39 6.51 -1.43 16.11
C PHE A 39 5.71 -0.74 17.21
N ALA A 40 6.35 -0.45 18.33
CA ALA A 40 5.69 0.12 19.48
C ALA A 40 6.55 1.20 20.13
N THR A 41 5.87 2.19 20.70
CA THR A 41 6.40 3.09 21.71
C THR A 41 6.09 2.53 23.11
N ASP A 42 6.34 3.29 24.15
CA ASP A 42 5.87 3.00 25.51
C ASP A 42 4.34 3.14 25.68
N GLN A 43 3.67 3.88 24.77
CA GLN A 43 2.25 4.18 24.85
C GLN A 43 1.38 3.40 23.87
N VAL A 44 1.84 3.24 22.62
CA VAL A 44 1.05 2.65 21.54
C VAL A 44 1.83 1.62 20.73
N GLU A 45 1.16 0.53 20.33
CA GLU A 45 1.60 -0.32 19.23
C GLU A 45 1.05 0.23 17.91
N ILE A 46 1.88 0.25 16.89
CA ILE A 46 1.55 0.76 15.56
C ILE A 46 1.64 -0.38 14.55
N GLN A 47 0.60 -0.51 13.75
CA GLN A 47 0.55 -1.46 12.64
C GLN A 47 0.31 -0.72 11.34
N VAL A 48 1.18 -0.96 10.36
CA VAL A 48 1.16 -0.31 9.04
C VAL A 48 1.01 -1.38 7.98
N LEU A 49 -0.13 -1.35 7.27
CA LEU A 49 -0.49 -2.29 6.21
C LEU A 49 -0.59 -1.56 4.88
N PRO A 50 0.29 -1.80 3.91
CA PRO A 50 0.15 -1.28 2.56
C PRO A 50 -1.10 -1.83 1.86
N LEU A 51 -1.86 -0.95 1.22
CA LEU A 51 -3.08 -1.31 0.47
C LEU A 51 -2.89 -1.28 -1.05
N ALA A 52 -1.65 -1.16 -1.51
CA ALA A 52 -1.36 -1.19 -2.95
C ALA A 52 -1.84 -2.52 -3.58
N PRO A 53 -2.41 -2.49 -4.79
CA PRO A 53 -2.86 -3.71 -5.49
C PRO A 53 -1.79 -4.79 -5.60
N SER A 54 -0.52 -4.39 -5.74
CA SER A 54 0.64 -5.30 -5.78
C SER A 54 0.89 -6.07 -4.48
N VAL A 55 0.29 -5.63 -3.37
CA VAL A 55 0.36 -6.26 -2.04
C VAL A 55 -0.92 -7.02 -1.75
N ILE A 56 -2.08 -6.32 -1.77
CA ILE A 56 -3.34 -6.92 -1.30
C ILE A 56 -3.84 -8.08 -2.16
N ARG A 57 -3.52 -8.13 -3.46
CA ARG A 57 -3.88 -9.24 -4.34
C ARG A 57 -3.14 -10.55 -4.03
N LEU A 58 -2.07 -10.47 -3.24
CA LEU A 58 -1.31 -11.65 -2.77
C LEU A 58 -1.82 -12.19 -1.43
N LEU A 59 -2.76 -11.49 -0.79
CA LEU A 59 -3.39 -11.93 0.44
C LEU A 59 -4.45 -13.00 0.18
N LEU A 60 -4.84 -13.72 1.23
CA LEU A 60 -5.98 -14.64 1.20
C LEU A 60 -7.21 -13.95 0.58
N PRO A 61 -8.02 -14.68 -0.22
CA PRO A 61 -9.14 -14.10 -0.97
C PRO A 61 -10.13 -13.31 -0.10
N ASP A 62 -10.42 -13.79 1.12
CA ASP A 62 -11.34 -13.11 2.03
C ASP A 62 -10.74 -11.82 2.57
N THR A 63 -9.45 -11.82 2.90
CA THR A 63 -8.71 -10.62 3.32
C THR A 63 -8.67 -9.60 2.20
N TYR A 64 -8.35 -10.04 0.97
CA TYR A 64 -8.37 -9.16 -0.20
C TYR A 64 -9.75 -8.52 -0.40
N ARG A 65 -10.82 -9.32 -0.38
CA ARG A 65 -12.20 -8.81 -0.56
C ARG A 65 -12.55 -7.76 0.49
N SER A 66 -12.29 -8.06 1.77
CA SER A 66 -12.55 -7.11 2.86
C SER A 66 -11.82 -5.78 2.70
N LEU A 67 -10.54 -5.81 2.29
CA LEU A 67 -9.76 -4.59 2.08
C LEU A 67 -10.22 -3.83 0.82
N ALA A 68 -10.53 -4.53 -0.26
CA ALA A 68 -11.03 -3.93 -1.49
C ALA A 68 -12.41 -3.26 -1.27
N ASP A 69 -13.30 -3.91 -0.53
CA ASP A 69 -14.62 -3.37 -0.18
C ASP A 69 -14.49 -2.16 0.76
N LEU A 70 -13.54 -2.18 1.71
CA LEU A 70 -13.23 -1.03 2.55
C LEU A 70 -12.80 0.18 1.72
N ILE A 71 -11.82 -0.02 0.81
CA ILE A 71 -11.34 1.04 -0.09
C ILE A 71 -12.51 1.59 -0.92
N LYS A 72 -13.30 0.71 -1.53
CA LYS A 72 -14.47 1.09 -2.33
C LYS A 72 -15.50 1.88 -1.53
N THR A 73 -15.79 1.46 -0.30
CA THR A 73 -16.74 2.15 0.58
C THR A 73 -16.26 3.55 0.97
N LYS A 74 -14.95 3.75 1.05
CA LYS A 74 -14.32 5.02 1.41
C LYS A 74 -13.86 5.84 0.20
N GLN A 75 -14.16 5.39 -1.02
CA GLN A 75 -13.63 5.99 -2.26
C GLN A 75 -13.88 7.50 -2.34
N SER A 76 -15.09 7.97 -2.08
CA SER A 76 -15.41 9.41 -2.11
C SER A 76 -14.54 10.21 -1.14
N GLN A 77 -14.36 9.72 0.10
CA GLN A 77 -13.54 10.38 1.11
C GLN A 77 -12.05 10.39 0.73
N LEU A 78 -11.59 9.33 0.05
CA LEU A 78 -10.21 9.21 -0.45
C LEU A 78 -9.99 10.16 -1.63
N ASP A 79 -10.94 10.25 -2.55
CA ASP A 79 -10.88 11.16 -3.71
C ASP A 79 -10.88 12.63 -3.25
N ASP A 80 -11.76 13.00 -2.31
CA ASP A 80 -11.80 14.33 -1.70
C ASP A 80 -10.47 14.68 -0.99
N ALA A 81 -9.84 13.72 -0.32
CA ALA A 81 -8.57 13.92 0.34
C ALA A 81 -7.41 14.06 -0.66
N ALA A 82 -7.41 13.25 -1.72
CA ALA A 82 -6.41 13.30 -2.79
C ALA A 82 -6.50 14.62 -3.58
N GLU A 83 -7.71 15.07 -3.90
CA GLU A 83 -7.95 16.34 -4.58
C GLU A 83 -7.44 17.53 -3.76
N ARG A 84 -7.76 17.57 -2.46
CA ARG A 84 -7.25 18.63 -1.55
C ARG A 84 -5.72 18.65 -1.45
N ALA A 85 -5.09 17.48 -1.55
CA ALA A 85 -3.64 17.35 -1.53
C ALA A 85 -2.99 17.59 -2.91
N GLY A 86 -3.77 17.65 -4.00
CA GLY A 86 -3.26 17.79 -5.36
C GLY A 86 -2.58 16.53 -5.90
N VAL A 87 -2.91 15.34 -5.36
CA VAL A 87 -2.31 14.06 -5.73
C VAL A 87 -3.29 13.25 -6.57
N GLN A 88 -2.87 12.80 -7.78
CA GLN A 88 -3.75 12.07 -8.69
C GLN A 88 -3.83 10.57 -8.37
N HIS A 89 -2.72 9.95 -8.01
CA HIS A 89 -2.62 8.52 -7.74
C HIS A 89 -2.00 8.24 -6.37
N PRO A 90 -2.73 8.54 -5.26
CA PRO A 90 -2.19 8.37 -3.92
C PRO A 90 -1.88 6.91 -3.63
N ILE A 91 -0.78 6.69 -2.93
CA ILE A 91 -0.46 5.39 -2.34
C ILE A 91 -1.22 5.25 -1.03
N LEU A 92 -2.04 4.20 -0.92
CA LEU A 92 -2.86 3.95 0.27
C LEU A 92 -2.18 3.00 1.24
N VAL A 93 -2.24 3.37 2.52
CA VAL A 93 -1.74 2.56 3.63
C VAL A 93 -2.77 2.60 4.76
N MET A 94 -3.09 1.47 5.36
CA MET A 94 -3.91 1.44 6.56
C MET A 94 -3.01 1.46 7.79
N VAL A 95 -3.25 2.40 8.69
CA VAL A 95 -2.53 2.53 9.96
C VAL A 95 -3.48 2.28 11.11
N SER A 96 -3.03 1.47 12.06
CA SER A 96 -3.74 1.19 13.30
C SER A 96 -2.84 1.52 14.49
N PHE A 97 -3.37 2.26 15.45
CA PHE A 97 -2.76 2.51 16.75
C PHE A 97 -3.53 1.72 17.80
N TYR A 98 -2.82 1.00 18.66
CA TYR A 98 -3.36 0.27 19.79
C TYR A 98 -2.82 0.85 21.09
N GLY A 99 -3.68 1.27 22.02
CA GLY A 99 -3.27 1.74 23.33
C GLY A 99 -2.66 0.62 24.16
N LEU A 100 -1.44 0.81 24.63
CA LEU A 100 -0.74 -0.12 25.54
C LEU A 100 -0.99 0.26 27.00
N VAL A 101 -1.22 1.54 27.26
CA VAL A 101 -1.49 2.10 28.59
C VAL A 101 -2.78 2.92 28.57
N PRO A 102 -3.42 3.20 29.74
CA PRO A 102 -4.55 4.12 29.81
C PRO A 102 -4.15 5.52 29.31
N GLN A 103 -5.04 6.17 28.58
CA GLN A 103 -4.85 7.51 28.03
C GLN A 103 -3.62 7.67 27.11
N ALA A 104 -3.23 6.58 26.43
CA ALA A 104 -2.15 6.57 25.46
C ALA A 104 -2.43 7.60 24.34
N ARG A 105 -1.50 8.49 24.10
CA ARG A 105 -1.60 9.49 23.02
C ARG A 105 -0.88 9.03 21.79
N PHE A 106 -1.38 9.45 20.61
CA PHE A 106 -0.72 9.23 19.33
C PHE A 106 -0.85 10.47 18.45
N VAL A 107 0.15 10.68 17.60
CA VAL A 107 0.22 11.78 16.65
C VAL A 107 0.09 11.21 15.25
N PRO A 108 -1.09 11.30 14.61
CA PRO A 108 -1.33 10.68 13.31
C PRO A 108 -0.33 11.09 12.22
N GLU A 109 0.07 12.35 12.20
CA GLU A 109 0.90 12.95 11.17
C GLU A 109 2.37 12.50 11.21
N ASP A 110 2.80 11.87 12.30
CA ASP A 110 4.20 11.44 12.50
C ASP A 110 4.53 10.09 11.84
N ILE A 111 3.55 9.45 11.23
CA ILE A 111 3.82 8.26 10.39
C ILE A 111 4.49 8.69 9.09
N ASN A 112 5.72 8.25 8.88
CA ASN A 112 6.46 8.53 7.66
C ASN A 112 6.95 7.22 7.02
N ILE A 113 7.13 7.23 5.70
CA ILE A 113 7.70 6.12 4.94
C ILE A 113 8.92 6.63 4.18
N THR A 114 10.06 5.97 4.37
CA THR A 114 11.24 6.20 3.53
C THR A 114 11.34 5.09 2.51
N SER A 115 11.33 5.44 1.23
CA SER A 115 11.49 4.52 0.09
C SER A 115 12.52 5.10 -0.88
N ARG A 116 13.49 4.30 -1.33
CA ARG A 116 14.57 4.75 -2.24
C ARG A 116 15.35 5.98 -1.74
N GLY A 117 15.50 6.11 -0.43
CA GLY A 117 16.16 7.27 0.19
C GLY A 117 15.32 8.56 0.25
N GLN A 118 14.09 8.54 -0.26
CA GLN A 118 13.16 9.66 -0.18
C GLN A 118 12.18 9.46 0.99
N LEU A 119 11.95 10.52 1.76
CA LEU A 119 10.98 10.56 2.84
C LEU A 119 9.61 10.99 2.31
N PHE A 120 8.59 10.18 2.57
CA PHE A 120 7.19 10.46 2.27
C PHE A 120 6.43 10.70 3.57
N ARG A 121 5.73 11.82 3.63
CA ARG A 121 4.78 12.16 4.69
C ARG A 121 3.35 11.92 4.21
N PRO A 122 2.40 11.64 5.11
CA PRO A 122 1.01 11.52 4.70
C PRO A 122 0.51 12.87 4.15
N VAL A 123 -0.09 12.83 2.97
CA VAL A 123 -0.73 13.98 2.32
C VAL A 123 -2.22 14.08 2.65
N GLY A 124 -2.79 12.99 3.19
CA GLY A 124 -4.16 12.95 3.65
C GLY A 124 -4.39 11.77 4.59
N ILE A 125 -5.34 11.92 5.51
CA ILE A 125 -5.73 10.88 6.47
C ILE A 125 -7.25 10.80 6.48
N VAL A 126 -7.80 9.61 6.27
CA VAL A 126 -9.24 9.32 6.32
C VAL A 126 -9.51 8.41 7.51
N PRO A 127 -10.08 8.93 8.60
CA PRO A 127 -10.41 8.13 9.79
C PRO A 127 -11.42 7.03 9.50
N LEU A 128 -11.22 5.85 10.10
CA LEU A 128 -12.13 4.71 10.05
C LEU A 128 -12.84 4.46 11.38
N SER A 129 -12.21 4.80 12.49
CA SER A 129 -12.75 4.59 13.83
C SER A 129 -13.17 5.90 14.49
N PRO A 130 -14.25 5.92 15.30
CA PRO A 130 -14.68 7.11 16.05
C PRO A 130 -13.63 7.61 17.05
N THR A 131 -12.81 6.72 17.59
CA THR A 131 -11.74 7.02 18.54
C THR A 131 -10.61 7.86 17.93
N TRP A 132 -10.56 8.00 16.62
CA TRP A 132 -9.50 8.72 15.90
C TRP A 132 -9.40 10.20 16.29
N SER A 133 -10.54 10.88 16.42
CA SER A 133 -10.58 12.32 16.66
C SER A 133 -10.06 12.73 18.05
N ALA A 134 -10.09 11.81 19.01
CA ALA A 134 -9.58 12.07 20.36
C ALA A 134 -8.05 12.04 20.42
N GLN A 135 -7.37 11.38 19.45
CA GLN A 135 -5.92 11.13 19.46
C GLN A 135 -5.41 10.56 20.79
N GLN A 136 -6.30 9.87 21.49
CA GLN A 136 -6.06 9.26 22.78
C GLN A 136 -6.82 7.93 22.87
N LEU A 137 -6.17 6.91 23.40
CA LEU A 137 -6.68 5.55 23.51
C LEU A 137 -6.55 5.06 24.94
N ASP A 138 -7.54 4.35 25.42
CA ASP A 138 -7.37 3.52 26.60
C ASP A 138 -6.63 2.23 26.26
N ALA A 139 -6.16 1.53 27.29
CA ALA A 139 -5.49 0.25 27.12
C ALA A 139 -6.37 -0.72 26.31
N ARG A 140 -5.81 -1.34 25.27
CA ARG A 140 -6.46 -2.24 24.30
C ARG A 140 -7.47 -1.58 23.37
N GLN A 141 -7.68 -0.29 23.42
CA GLN A 141 -8.44 0.42 22.40
C GLN A 141 -7.62 0.58 21.11
N GLN A 142 -8.34 0.72 20.01
CA GLN A 142 -7.74 0.86 18.69
C GLN A 142 -8.29 2.11 17.98
N ALA A 143 -7.41 2.82 17.29
CA ALA A 143 -7.76 3.83 16.30
C ALA A 143 -7.19 3.43 14.94
N VAL A 144 -8.01 3.51 13.89
CA VAL A 144 -7.65 3.09 12.53
C VAL A 144 -7.96 4.21 11.54
N ALA A 145 -7.07 4.41 10.57
CA ALA A 145 -7.31 5.30 9.43
C ALA A 145 -6.64 4.79 8.15
N LEU A 146 -7.13 5.30 7.02
CA LEU A 146 -6.47 5.20 5.72
C LEU A 146 -5.60 6.43 5.53
N TYR A 147 -4.34 6.20 5.22
CA TYR A 147 -3.33 7.22 4.94
C TYR A 147 -3.10 7.29 3.44
N LEU A 148 -3.05 8.50 2.93
CA LEU A 148 -2.67 8.79 1.57
C LEU A 148 -1.25 9.34 1.57
N PHE A 149 -0.40 8.76 0.74
CA PHE A 149 0.94 9.25 0.46
C PHE A 149 1.04 9.63 -1.01
N ASP A 150 1.98 10.49 -1.33
CA ASP A 150 2.29 10.83 -2.71
C ASP A 150 2.86 9.63 -3.48
N GLU A 151 2.88 9.73 -4.79
CA GLU A 151 3.45 8.71 -5.68
C GLU A 151 4.95 8.51 -5.41
N GLY A 152 5.46 7.31 -5.67
CA GLY A 152 6.89 7.01 -5.59
C GLY A 152 7.27 5.96 -4.55
N ILE A 153 6.37 5.61 -3.61
CA ILE A 153 6.62 4.51 -2.68
C ILE A 153 6.50 3.18 -3.45
N SER A 154 7.57 2.38 -3.42
CA SER A 154 7.59 1.04 -4.01
C SER A 154 7.58 -0.04 -2.93
N PHE A 155 6.52 -0.81 -2.87
CA PHE A 155 6.43 -1.98 -1.98
C PHE A 155 7.18 -3.22 -2.51
N ARG A 156 7.83 -3.11 -3.66
CA ARG A 156 8.74 -4.13 -4.20
C ARG A 156 10.18 -3.94 -3.76
N GLU A 157 10.46 -2.84 -3.06
CA GLU A 157 11.79 -2.44 -2.64
C GLU A 157 11.87 -2.29 -1.13
N ALA A 158 13.09 -2.09 -0.65
CA ALA A 158 13.33 -1.79 0.74
C ALA A 158 12.64 -0.47 1.14
N LEU A 159 11.93 -0.50 2.24
CA LEU A 159 11.35 0.69 2.84
C LEU A 159 11.48 0.64 4.37
N THR A 160 11.46 1.80 4.96
CA THR A 160 11.46 2.01 6.41
C THR A 160 10.22 2.81 6.79
N VAL A 161 9.50 2.36 7.79
CA VAL A 161 8.42 3.13 8.41
C VAL A 161 8.97 3.78 9.67
N SER A 162 8.63 5.05 9.91
CA SER A 162 9.03 5.77 11.12
C SER A 162 7.86 6.46 11.78
N TYR A 163 7.98 6.65 13.10
CA TYR A 163 7.01 7.32 13.96
C TYR A 163 7.74 7.87 15.20
N GLU A 164 7.59 9.17 15.52
CA GLU A 164 8.21 9.82 16.69
C GLU A 164 9.70 9.49 16.87
N GLY A 165 10.47 9.49 15.78
CA GLY A 165 11.91 9.18 15.81
C GLY A 165 12.27 7.69 15.86
N LEU A 166 11.32 6.80 16.11
CA LEU A 166 11.52 5.36 15.94
C LEU A 166 11.46 4.99 14.46
N SER A 167 12.22 3.98 14.07
CA SER A 167 12.20 3.48 12.69
C SER A 167 12.16 1.97 12.65
N ASN A 168 11.46 1.40 11.66
CA ASN A 168 11.33 -0.03 11.45
C ASN A 168 11.55 -0.39 9.97
N ASP A 169 12.54 -1.24 9.69
CA ASP A 169 12.92 -1.75 8.37
C ASP A 169 12.52 -3.22 8.15
N SER A 170 11.64 -3.76 9.01
CA SER A 170 11.22 -5.17 8.96
C SER A 170 10.55 -5.56 7.64
N TRP A 171 10.00 -4.59 6.92
CA TRP A 171 9.50 -4.79 5.56
C TRP A 171 10.52 -5.47 4.66
N SER A 172 11.72 -4.92 4.60
CA SER A 172 12.82 -5.41 3.76
C SER A 172 13.30 -6.80 4.14
N ARG A 173 13.24 -7.13 5.42
CA ARG A 173 13.70 -8.42 5.96
C ARG A 173 12.70 -9.55 5.82
N GLY A 174 11.40 -9.24 5.88
CA GLY A 174 10.32 -10.23 5.94
C GLY A 174 9.31 -10.11 4.80
N ALA A 175 8.46 -9.09 4.85
CA ALA A 175 7.30 -8.92 3.99
C ALA A 175 7.67 -8.88 2.49
N MET A 176 8.69 -8.14 2.11
CA MET A 176 9.13 -8.03 0.71
C MET A 176 9.46 -9.41 0.11
N ARG A 177 10.22 -10.24 0.84
CA ARG A 177 10.57 -11.60 0.38
C ARG A 177 9.36 -12.53 0.33
N ALA A 178 8.41 -12.38 1.26
CA ALA A 178 7.16 -13.14 1.25
C ALA A 178 6.32 -12.79 0.01
N LEU A 179 6.19 -11.50 -0.29
CA LEU A 179 5.48 -11.00 -1.46
C LEU A 179 6.10 -11.47 -2.78
N GLU A 180 7.43 -11.44 -2.91
CA GLU A 180 8.13 -11.92 -4.10
C GLU A 180 7.87 -13.40 -4.35
N ARG A 181 8.03 -14.24 -3.32
CA ARG A 181 7.77 -15.68 -3.42
C ARG A 181 6.31 -15.96 -3.77
N GLU A 182 5.36 -15.27 -3.12
CA GLU A 182 3.95 -15.50 -3.36
C GLU A 182 3.52 -15.01 -4.74
N ARG A 183 4.07 -13.91 -5.23
CA ARG A 183 3.83 -13.44 -6.60
C ARG A 183 4.18 -14.50 -7.62
N ALA A 184 5.36 -15.10 -7.53
CA ALA A 184 5.78 -16.17 -8.44
C ALA A 184 4.81 -17.37 -8.38
N ARG A 185 4.35 -17.74 -7.18
CA ARG A 185 3.38 -18.84 -6.99
C ARG A 185 2.00 -18.51 -7.58
N VAL A 186 1.51 -17.30 -7.38
CA VAL A 186 0.22 -16.86 -7.90
C VAL A 186 0.21 -16.85 -9.42
N LEU A 187 1.27 -16.36 -10.05
CA LEU A 187 1.41 -16.36 -11.50
C LEU A 187 1.45 -17.79 -12.06
N ALA A 188 2.19 -18.69 -11.43
CA ALA A 188 2.24 -20.10 -11.83
C ALA A 188 0.88 -20.79 -11.71
N ARG A 189 0.14 -20.58 -10.59
CA ARG A 189 -1.21 -21.12 -10.40
C ARG A 189 -2.19 -20.59 -11.46
N ALA A 190 -2.16 -19.30 -11.75
CA ALA A 190 -3.04 -18.72 -12.74
C ALA A 190 -2.82 -19.29 -14.15
N GLN A 191 -1.57 -19.60 -14.51
CA GLN A 191 -1.25 -20.25 -15.78
C GLN A 191 -1.75 -21.70 -15.85
N SER A 192 -1.76 -22.43 -14.74
CA SER A 192 -2.24 -23.81 -14.69
C SER A 192 -3.77 -23.95 -14.72
N HIS A 193 -4.52 -22.84 -14.62
CA HIS A 193 -5.98 -22.81 -14.66
C HIS A 193 -6.54 -22.24 -15.96
N GLN A 194 -5.67 -21.89 -16.91
CA GLN A 194 -6.03 -21.51 -18.30
C GLN A 194 -5.95 -22.74 -19.23
#